data_974abf02edbe85eea771cd013d035208
#
_entry.id   974abf02edbe85eea771cd013d035208
#
_cell.length_a   1.000
_cell.length_b   1.000
_cell.length_c   1.000
_cell.angle_alpha   90.00
_cell.angle_beta   90.00
_cell.angle_gamma   90.00
#
_symmetry.space_group_name_H-M   'P 1'
#
loop_
_entity.id
_entity.type
_entity.pdbx_description
1 polymer ?
#
loop_
_entity_poly.entity_id
_entity_poly.type
_entity_poly.pdbx_seq_one_letter_code
_entity_poly.pdbx_strand_id
1 'polypeptide(L)'
;MPTLTSRKREILKFIVSEHVQTASPVASSTVARSTKLKASPATIRNDMVALEEDGLIRRTHVSSGGIPSDSGYRQFVASLNPETSLNPRVSARIDQEFSSVRSHVEEWVDSASEILAGLMDTLAFTTVPRAAPAPVKSIELLRLQEMLVVVIVVLQEASVYKQVINLDSFVSNSEIEHTHNRLSEAIVGVPANNLVARSAHIGEGFERKAFDSAVAALRQHDTSSRYEKRISGIGKLFQQPELLADPAMSQGATWLIEDSQATDVLASVGDPRGVTSVVIGDEHKEDALKNFSIVFSRYGTSTSAEGMIGVMAPTRMEYQTAIPAVRYMANHLDQMTMMFYGS
;
A
#
# COMPACT_ATOMS: atom_id res chain seq x y z
N MET A 1 -6.32 -19.99 8.13
CA MET A 1 -6.70 -19.34 9.41
C MET A 1 -7.52 -20.32 10.25
N PRO A 2 -7.32 -20.39 11.59
CA PRO A 2 -8.11 -21.28 12.44
C PRO A 2 -9.58 -20.86 12.46
N THR A 3 -10.48 -21.85 12.43
CA THR A 3 -11.92 -21.60 12.52
C THR A 3 -12.31 -21.35 13.96
N LEU A 4 -12.54 -20.09 14.32
CA LEU A 4 -12.93 -19.70 15.67
C LEU A 4 -14.42 -19.95 15.95
N THR A 5 -14.73 -20.45 17.15
CA THR A 5 -16.10 -20.45 17.65
C THR A 5 -16.60 -19.02 17.83
N SER A 6 -17.93 -18.81 17.80
CA SER A 6 -18.52 -17.49 18.01
C SER A 6 -18.00 -16.83 19.30
N ARG A 7 -17.93 -17.60 20.41
CA ARG A 7 -17.45 -17.10 21.71
C ARG A 7 -15.97 -16.67 21.66
N LYS A 8 -15.05 -17.49 21.13
CA LYS A 8 -13.64 -17.15 20.98
C LYS A 8 -13.46 -15.88 20.11
N ARG A 9 -14.26 -15.74 19.05
CA ARG A 9 -14.25 -14.55 18.19
C ARG A 9 -14.65 -13.28 18.95
N GLU A 10 -15.68 -13.33 19.76
CA GLU A 10 -16.11 -12.19 20.59
C GLU A 10 -15.05 -11.85 21.66
N ILE A 11 -14.42 -12.86 22.27
CA ILE A 11 -13.32 -12.65 23.21
C ILE A 11 -12.14 -11.96 22.52
N LEU A 12 -11.72 -12.44 21.35
CA LEU A 12 -10.63 -11.84 20.58
C LEU A 12 -10.96 -10.39 20.19
N LYS A 13 -12.18 -10.13 19.70
CA LYS A 13 -12.63 -8.76 19.38
C LYS A 13 -12.53 -7.84 20.59
N PHE A 14 -12.96 -8.31 21.75
CA PHE A 14 -12.86 -7.51 22.97
C PHE A 14 -11.41 -7.27 23.38
N ILE A 15 -10.55 -8.31 23.35
CA ILE A 15 -9.13 -8.18 23.67
C ILE A 15 -8.45 -7.18 22.74
N VAL A 16 -8.71 -7.23 21.43
CA VAL A 16 -8.14 -6.26 20.48
C VAL A 16 -8.62 -4.86 20.78
N SER A 17 -9.94 -4.64 20.93
CA SER A 17 -10.50 -3.31 21.17
C SER A 17 -9.99 -2.69 22.48
N GLU A 18 -9.94 -3.46 23.54
CA GLU A 18 -9.45 -3.01 24.85
C GLU A 18 -7.94 -2.70 24.81
N HIS A 19 -7.16 -3.58 24.18
CA HIS A 19 -5.72 -3.37 24.04
C HIS A 19 -5.39 -2.14 23.19
N VAL A 20 -6.14 -1.91 22.10
CA VAL A 20 -5.99 -0.70 21.29
C VAL A 20 -6.19 0.57 22.12
N GLN A 21 -7.18 0.59 23.00
CA GLN A 21 -7.49 1.76 23.81
C GLN A 21 -6.54 1.97 24.98
N THR A 22 -6.08 0.87 25.62
CA THR A 22 -5.37 0.95 26.89
C THR A 22 -3.85 0.73 26.79
N ALA A 23 -3.37 0.23 25.64
CA ALA A 23 -1.99 -0.25 25.43
C ALA A 23 -1.52 -1.28 26.49
N SER A 24 -2.46 -1.96 27.14
CA SER A 24 -2.20 -2.84 28.28
C SER A 24 -2.70 -4.26 28.02
N PRO A 25 -2.06 -5.29 28.64
CA PRO A 25 -2.55 -6.67 28.57
C PRO A 25 -3.95 -6.80 29.17
N VAL A 26 -4.84 -7.53 28.48
CA VAL A 26 -6.27 -7.66 28.86
C VAL A 26 -6.48 -8.90 29.73
N ALA A 27 -6.94 -8.70 30.97
CA ALA A 27 -7.19 -9.79 31.91
C ALA A 27 -8.52 -10.52 31.61
N SER A 28 -8.58 -11.83 31.88
CA SER A 28 -9.82 -12.62 31.71
C SER A 28 -10.98 -12.11 32.56
N SER A 29 -10.72 -11.53 33.73
CA SER A 29 -11.72 -10.87 34.57
C SER A 29 -12.31 -9.61 33.92
N THR A 30 -11.50 -8.85 33.17
CA THR A 30 -11.97 -7.69 32.41
C THR A 30 -12.86 -8.13 31.25
N VAL A 31 -12.47 -9.16 30.52
CA VAL A 31 -13.29 -9.76 29.46
C VAL A 31 -14.62 -10.23 30.00
N ALA A 32 -14.64 -10.99 31.11
CA ALA A 32 -15.84 -11.53 31.72
C ALA A 32 -16.84 -10.46 32.20
N ARG A 33 -16.35 -9.30 32.67
CA ARG A 33 -17.20 -8.19 33.12
C ARG A 33 -17.78 -7.37 31.99
N SER A 34 -17.05 -7.24 30.90
CA SER A 34 -17.36 -6.27 29.83
C SER A 34 -18.06 -6.89 28.64
N THR A 35 -17.94 -8.21 28.45
CA THR A 35 -18.61 -8.88 27.33
C THR A 35 -20.03 -9.30 27.68
N LYS A 36 -20.91 -9.29 26.70
CA LYS A 36 -22.28 -9.87 26.80
C LYS A 36 -22.26 -11.40 26.88
N LEU A 37 -21.08 -11.99 26.91
CA LEU A 37 -20.86 -13.43 27.03
C LEU A 37 -21.20 -13.85 28.45
N LYS A 38 -22.25 -14.63 28.62
CA LYS A 38 -22.66 -15.25 29.90
C LYS A 38 -21.69 -16.38 30.27
N ALA A 39 -20.40 -16.06 30.53
CA ALA A 39 -19.35 -17.02 30.83
C ALA A 39 -18.59 -16.62 32.09
N SER A 40 -18.19 -17.60 32.92
CA SER A 40 -17.39 -17.34 34.12
C SER A 40 -15.97 -16.86 33.76
N PRO A 41 -15.26 -16.13 34.63
CA PRO A 41 -13.86 -15.78 34.40
C PRO A 41 -12.96 -17.00 34.17
N ALA A 42 -13.26 -18.15 34.75
CA ALA A 42 -12.55 -19.41 34.53
C ALA A 42 -12.74 -19.93 33.09
N THR A 43 -13.99 -19.88 32.59
CA THR A 43 -14.31 -20.24 31.20
C THR A 43 -13.61 -19.32 30.21
N ILE A 44 -13.65 -18.01 30.45
CA ILE A 44 -12.96 -17.02 29.61
C ILE A 44 -11.44 -17.28 29.63
N ARG A 45 -10.86 -17.60 30.80
CA ARG A 45 -9.43 -17.94 30.90
C ARG A 45 -9.05 -19.14 30.03
N ASN A 46 -9.89 -20.19 30.03
CA ASN A 46 -9.66 -21.37 29.17
C ASN A 46 -9.76 -21.02 27.68
N ASP A 47 -10.73 -20.20 27.31
CA ASP A 47 -10.85 -19.71 25.92
C ASP A 47 -9.63 -18.85 25.51
N MET A 48 -9.10 -18.03 26.42
CA MET A 48 -7.86 -17.26 26.19
C MET A 48 -6.63 -18.16 26.08
N VAL A 49 -6.54 -19.27 26.81
CA VAL A 49 -5.47 -20.27 26.63
C VAL A 49 -5.56 -20.86 25.22
N ALA A 50 -6.76 -21.24 24.79
CA ALA A 50 -6.94 -21.78 23.46
C ALA A 50 -6.65 -20.73 22.34
N LEU A 51 -6.95 -19.44 22.55
CA LEU A 51 -6.55 -18.38 21.62
C LEU A 51 -5.03 -18.17 21.57
N GLU A 52 -4.32 -18.41 22.68
CA GLU A 52 -2.86 -18.38 22.73
C GLU A 52 -2.25 -19.59 22.00
N GLU A 53 -2.80 -20.81 22.21
CA GLU A 53 -2.42 -22.02 21.47
C GLU A 53 -2.67 -21.88 19.96
N ASP A 54 -3.75 -21.19 19.58
CA ASP A 54 -4.07 -20.82 18.19
C ASP A 54 -3.16 -19.68 17.64
N GLY A 55 -2.24 -19.12 18.46
CA GLY A 55 -1.30 -18.06 18.09
C GLY A 55 -1.93 -16.67 17.90
N LEU A 56 -3.17 -16.45 18.37
CA LEU A 56 -3.91 -15.21 18.17
C LEU A 56 -3.71 -14.17 19.28
N ILE A 57 -3.27 -14.60 20.47
CA ILE A 57 -2.83 -13.74 21.56
C ILE A 57 -1.50 -14.23 22.13
N ARG A 58 -0.80 -13.36 22.84
CA ARG A 58 0.44 -13.66 23.57
C ARG A 58 0.24 -13.29 25.04
N ARG A 59 0.89 -14.01 25.95
CA ARG A 59 1.00 -13.66 27.37
C ARG A 59 2.45 -13.71 27.81
N THR A 60 2.90 -12.67 28.51
CA THR A 60 4.26 -12.62 29.05
C THR A 60 4.45 -13.58 30.22
N HIS A 61 3.38 -13.87 30.99
CA HIS A 61 3.36 -14.84 32.09
C HIS A 61 1.96 -15.47 32.19
N VAL A 62 1.87 -16.67 32.81
CA VAL A 62 0.61 -17.42 33.00
C VAL A 62 -0.48 -16.61 33.72
N SER A 63 -0.09 -15.63 34.56
CA SER A 63 -0.99 -14.73 35.28
C SER A 63 -1.22 -13.40 34.60
N SER A 64 -0.49 -13.08 33.53
CA SER A 64 -0.68 -11.83 32.79
C SER A 64 -1.91 -11.89 31.89
N GLY A 65 -2.43 -10.70 31.55
CA GLY A 65 -3.47 -10.58 30.51
C GLY A 65 -2.96 -10.98 29.12
N GLY A 66 -3.88 -11.16 28.18
CA GLY A 66 -3.57 -11.42 26.79
C GLY A 66 -3.30 -10.12 26.01
N ILE A 67 -2.31 -10.16 25.13
CA ILE A 67 -2.00 -9.12 24.14
C ILE A 67 -2.23 -9.73 22.75
N PRO A 68 -2.93 -9.08 21.81
CA PRO A 68 -3.10 -9.59 20.46
C PRO A 68 -1.75 -9.81 19.78
N SER A 69 -1.61 -10.90 19.02
CA SER A 69 -0.53 -11.10 18.06
C SER A 69 -0.88 -10.47 16.71
N ASP A 70 0.05 -10.42 15.76
CA ASP A 70 -0.22 -9.96 14.40
C ASP A 70 -1.32 -10.80 13.72
N SER A 71 -1.28 -12.13 13.93
CA SER A 71 -2.36 -13.03 13.49
C SER A 71 -3.69 -12.73 14.18
N GLY A 72 -3.67 -12.31 15.45
CA GLY A 72 -4.86 -11.86 16.18
C GLY A 72 -5.45 -10.59 15.61
N TYR A 73 -4.62 -9.59 15.31
CA TYR A 73 -5.05 -8.37 14.62
C TYR A 73 -5.58 -8.69 13.22
N ARG A 74 -4.90 -9.58 12.46
CA ARG A 74 -5.36 -10.00 11.12
C ARG A 74 -6.74 -10.67 11.18
N GLN A 75 -6.95 -11.56 12.15
CA GLN A 75 -8.24 -12.23 12.36
C GLN A 75 -9.34 -11.22 12.75
N PHE A 76 -8.98 -10.22 13.56
CA PHE A 76 -9.88 -9.13 13.91
C PHE A 76 -10.27 -8.31 12.68
N VAL A 77 -9.30 -7.84 11.88
CA VAL A 77 -9.52 -7.08 10.64
C VAL A 77 -10.39 -7.87 9.66
N ALA A 78 -10.11 -9.17 9.46
CA ALA A 78 -10.92 -10.03 8.60
C ALA A 78 -12.37 -10.22 9.08
N SER A 79 -12.65 -9.95 10.37
CA SER A 79 -13.98 -10.00 10.95
C SER A 79 -14.77 -8.70 10.87
N LEU A 80 -14.13 -7.60 10.46
CA LEU A 80 -14.78 -6.31 10.28
C LEU A 80 -15.67 -6.36 9.04
N ASN A 81 -16.81 -5.64 9.12
CA ASN A 81 -17.65 -5.50 7.93
C ASN A 81 -16.98 -4.54 6.94
N PRO A 82 -16.65 -5.00 5.70
CA PRO A 82 -16.02 -4.15 4.69
C PRO A 82 -16.84 -2.91 4.32
N GLU A 83 -18.18 -2.98 4.49
CA GLU A 83 -19.09 -1.87 4.17
C GLU A 83 -19.31 -0.89 5.34
N THR A 84 -18.61 -1.09 6.47
CA THR A 84 -18.76 -0.16 7.59
C THR A 84 -18.40 1.26 7.13
N SER A 85 -19.39 2.15 7.21
CA SER A 85 -19.20 3.56 6.92
C SER A 85 -18.53 4.27 8.08
N LEU A 86 -17.82 5.35 7.77
CA LEU A 86 -17.23 6.22 8.76
C LEU A 86 -18.34 6.87 9.61
N ASN A 87 -18.02 7.17 10.87
CA ASN A 87 -18.95 7.89 11.73
C ASN A 87 -19.39 9.20 11.05
N PRO A 88 -20.72 9.51 10.96
CA PRO A 88 -21.22 10.68 10.27
C PRO A 88 -20.63 12.03 10.74
N ARG A 89 -20.25 12.13 12.02
CA ARG A 89 -19.57 13.34 12.53
C ARG A 89 -18.14 13.47 11.99
N VAL A 90 -17.48 12.34 11.80
CA VAL A 90 -16.10 12.30 11.27
C VAL A 90 -16.12 12.60 9.78
N SER A 91 -17.03 11.99 9.01
CA SER A 91 -17.16 12.29 7.59
C SER A 91 -17.51 13.75 7.34
N ALA A 92 -18.48 14.32 8.08
CA ALA A 92 -18.83 15.73 7.96
C ALA A 92 -17.66 16.67 8.28
N ARG A 93 -16.79 16.31 9.23
CA ARG A 93 -15.57 17.07 9.51
C ARG A 93 -14.60 17.02 8.33
N ILE A 94 -14.38 15.83 7.76
CA ILE A 94 -13.54 15.66 6.57
C ILE A 94 -14.08 16.53 5.43
N ASP A 95 -15.38 16.46 5.14
CA ASP A 95 -16.03 17.23 4.08
C ASP A 95 -15.86 18.74 4.28
N GLN A 96 -16.00 19.21 5.51
CA GLN A 96 -15.82 20.62 5.86
C GLN A 96 -14.38 21.08 5.63
N GLU A 97 -13.38 20.33 6.11
CA GLU A 97 -11.97 20.66 5.95
C GLU A 97 -11.57 20.61 4.47
N PHE A 98 -12.08 19.63 3.70
CA PHE A 98 -11.85 19.53 2.26
C PHE A 98 -12.56 20.60 1.42
N SER A 99 -13.69 21.14 1.88
CA SER A 99 -14.46 22.14 1.13
C SER A 99 -13.71 23.46 0.92
N SER A 100 -12.69 23.72 1.73
CA SER A 100 -11.84 24.91 1.64
C SER A 100 -10.69 24.78 0.63
N VAL A 101 -10.40 23.55 0.16
CA VAL A 101 -9.25 23.24 -0.70
C VAL A 101 -9.73 23.12 -2.15
N ARG A 102 -9.44 24.11 -3.00
CA ARG A 102 -10.03 24.15 -4.36
C ARG A 102 -9.07 24.42 -5.53
N SER A 103 -7.80 24.75 -5.29
CA SER A 103 -7.02 25.41 -6.36
C SER A 103 -5.89 24.57 -6.96
N HIS A 104 -5.18 23.77 -6.20
CA HIS A 104 -3.98 23.04 -6.68
C HIS A 104 -3.94 21.61 -6.16
N VAL A 105 -3.39 20.70 -6.98
CA VAL A 105 -3.28 19.28 -6.67
C VAL A 105 -2.49 19.05 -5.38
N GLU A 106 -1.42 19.81 -5.19
CA GLU A 106 -0.56 19.74 -4.02
C GLU A 106 -1.32 20.08 -2.72
N GLU A 107 -2.19 21.10 -2.77
CA GLU A 107 -2.96 21.55 -1.59
C GLU A 107 -3.92 20.47 -1.08
N TRP A 108 -4.64 19.78 -1.97
CA TRP A 108 -5.56 18.74 -1.52
C TRP A 108 -4.86 17.44 -1.12
N VAL A 109 -3.68 17.15 -1.69
CA VAL A 109 -2.83 16.03 -1.26
C VAL A 109 -2.26 16.29 0.14
N ASP A 110 -1.76 17.50 0.41
CA ASP A 110 -1.28 17.91 1.72
C ASP A 110 -2.40 17.84 2.76
N SER A 111 -3.55 18.47 2.46
CA SER A 111 -4.72 18.48 3.35
C SER A 111 -5.23 17.06 3.68
N ALA A 112 -5.22 16.14 2.70
CA ALA A 112 -5.63 14.76 2.92
C ALA A 112 -4.76 14.07 3.97
N SER A 113 -3.44 14.21 3.88
CA SER A 113 -2.51 13.65 4.86
C SER A 113 -2.66 14.30 6.23
N GLU A 114 -2.85 15.61 6.31
CA GLU A 114 -3.05 16.36 7.57
C GLU A 114 -4.34 15.95 8.28
N ILE A 115 -5.45 15.86 7.54
CA ILE A 115 -6.75 15.43 8.07
C ILE A 115 -6.67 14.02 8.63
N LEU A 116 -6.10 13.07 7.87
CA LEU A 116 -5.95 11.70 8.34
C LEU A 116 -5.03 11.59 9.56
N ALA A 117 -3.89 12.30 9.54
CA ALA A 117 -2.98 12.32 10.68
C ALA A 117 -3.65 12.92 11.93
N GLY A 118 -4.49 13.96 11.73
CA GLY A 118 -5.28 14.58 12.79
C GLY A 118 -6.34 13.65 13.36
N LEU A 119 -7.00 12.89 12.51
CA LEU A 119 -8.08 11.97 12.89
C LEU A 119 -7.55 10.72 13.61
N MET A 120 -6.46 10.18 13.11
CA MET A 120 -5.91 8.89 13.59
C MET A 120 -4.85 9.06 14.69
N ASP A 121 -4.46 10.29 14.98
CA ASP A 121 -3.38 10.64 15.92
C ASP A 121 -2.09 9.87 15.66
N THR A 122 -1.73 9.73 14.38
CA THR A 122 -0.56 8.99 13.92
C THR A 122 -0.01 9.57 12.61
N LEU A 123 0.98 8.90 12.01
CA LEU A 123 1.51 9.27 10.71
C LEU A 123 0.51 8.92 9.60
N ALA A 124 0.28 9.88 8.71
CA ALA A 124 -0.43 9.68 7.46
C ALA A 124 0.43 10.11 6.28
N PHE A 125 0.21 9.49 5.14
CA PHE A 125 0.89 9.80 3.89
C PHE A 125 -0.09 9.85 2.74
N THR A 126 0.20 10.72 1.77
CA THR A 126 -0.51 10.81 0.50
C THR A 126 0.53 11.01 -0.60
N THR A 127 0.36 10.41 -1.76
CA THR A 127 1.22 10.70 -2.91
C THR A 127 0.51 11.63 -3.87
N VAL A 128 1.24 12.52 -4.51
CA VAL A 128 0.69 13.30 -5.63
C VAL A 128 0.26 12.33 -6.74
N PRO A 129 -0.97 12.47 -7.29
CA PRO A 129 -1.44 11.58 -8.33
C PRO A 129 -0.57 11.71 -9.57
N ARG A 130 -0.14 10.58 -10.08
CA ARG A 130 0.74 10.49 -11.23
C ARG A 130 -0.09 10.12 -12.45
N ALA A 131 0.07 10.88 -13.52
CA ALA A 131 -0.57 10.55 -14.79
C ALA A 131 -0.26 9.11 -15.21
N ALA A 132 -1.26 8.44 -15.75
CA ALA A 132 -1.07 7.09 -16.26
C ALA A 132 0.06 7.10 -17.30
N PRO A 133 0.97 6.11 -17.29
CA PRO A 133 1.99 6.02 -18.29
C PRO A 133 1.34 6.00 -19.69
N ALA A 134 1.73 6.96 -20.53
CA ALA A 134 1.18 7.07 -21.87
C ALA A 134 1.43 5.76 -22.66
N PRO A 135 0.51 5.38 -23.55
CA PRO A 135 0.73 4.25 -24.44
C PRO A 135 1.97 4.44 -25.32
N VAL A 136 2.63 3.35 -25.66
CA VAL A 136 3.73 3.36 -26.61
C VAL A 136 3.21 3.82 -27.97
N LYS A 137 3.81 4.88 -28.52
CA LYS A 137 3.52 5.41 -29.85
C LYS A 137 4.30 4.67 -30.93
N SER A 138 5.60 4.45 -30.68
CA SER A 138 6.47 3.68 -31.57
C SER A 138 7.64 3.08 -30.81
N ILE A 139 8.22 2.04 -31.37
CA ILE A 139 9.53 1.49 -30.97
C ILE A 139 10.42 1.47 -32.20
N GLU A 140 11.70 1.82 -32.04
CA GLU A 140 12.71 1.79 -33.09
C GLU A 140 13.91 0.99 -32.65
N LEU A 141 14.47 0.18 -33.55
CA LEU A 141 15.71 -0.57 -33.36
C LEU A 141 16.71 -0.08 -34.39
N LEU A 142 17.77 0.58 -33.93
CA LEU A 142 18.78 1.14 -34.83
C LEU A 142 20.15 0.52 -34.54
N ARG A 143 20.79 -0.03 -35.58
CA ARG A 143 22.18 -0.47 -35.50
C ARG A 143 23.11 0.73 -35.38
N LEU A 144 23.89 0.79 -34.31
CA LEU A 144 24.94 1.79 -34.15
C LEU A 144 26.33 1.27 -34.62
N GLN A 145 26.60 -0.01 -34.32
CA GLN A 145 27.82 -0.72 -34.70
C GLN A 145 27.50 -2.20 -34.90
N GLU A 146 28.45 -3.00 -35.39
CA GLU A 146 28.24 -4.44 -35.65
C GLU A 146 27.63 -5.19 -34.47
N MET A 147 28.09 -4.88 -33.25
CA MET A 147 27.66 -5.52 -32.01
C MET A 147 26.85 -4.59 -31.10
N LEU A 148 26.33 -3.48 -31.64
CA LEU A 148 25.65 -2.48 -30.85
C LEU A 148 24.35 -2.03 -31.54
N VAL A 149 23.23 -2.21 -30.85
CA VAL A 149 21.90 -1.76 -31.27
C VAL A 149 21.32 -0.84 -30.19
N VAL A 150 20.66 0.23 -30.60
CA VAL A 150 19.88 1.05 -29.68
C VAL A 150 18.39 0.76 -29.87
N VAL A 151 17.68 0.60 -28.75
CA VAL A 151 16.22 0.60 -28.68
C VAL A 151 15.78 2.01 -28.33
N ILE A 152 14.83 2.54 -29.08
CA ILE A 152 14.18 3.83 -28.81
C ILE A 152 12.70 3.56 -28.67
N VAL A 153 12.11 3.96 -27.56
CA VAL A 153 10.65 3.88 -27.32
C VAL A 153 10.12 5.31 -27.22
N VAL A 154 9.09 5.59 -27.99
CA VAL A 154 8.38 6.88 -27.99
C VAL A 154 6.99 6.66 -27.41
N LEU A 155 6.60 7.46 -26.43
CA LEU A 155 5.24 7.46 -25.88
C LEU A 155 4.34 8.48 -26.61
N GLN A 156 3.03 8.34 -26.46
CA GLN A 156 2.05 9.23 -27.14
C GLN A 156 2.21 10.69 -26.70
N GLU A 157 2.66 10.95 -25.48
CA GLU A 157 2.98 12.28 -24.94
C GLU A 157 4.32 12.86 -25.46
N ALA A 158 4.91 12.24 -26.47
CA ALA A 158 6.18 12.62 -27.09
C ALA A 158 7.44 12.40 -26.21
N SER A 159 7.34 11.74 -25.08
CA SER A 159 8.51 11.30 -24.29
C SER A 159 9.28 10.23 -25.05
N VAL A 160 10.61 10.35 -25.07
CA VAL A 160 11.52 9.46 -25.81
C VAL A 160 12.48 8.78 -24.85
N TYR A 161 12.49 7.46 -24.86
CA TYR A 161 13.35 6.62 -24.02
C TYR A 161 14.31 5.82 -24.89
N LYS A 162 15.55 5.70 -24.49
CA LYS A 162 16.57 4.98 -25.26
C LYS A 162 17.42 4.08 -24.36
N GLN A 163 17.73 2.90 -24.86
CA GLN A 163 18.62 1.95 -24.21
C GLN A 163 19.53 1.30 -25.25
N VAL A 164 20.82 1.18 -24.91
CA VAL A 164 21.81 0.54 -25.79
C VAL A 164 21.91 -0.94 -25.43
N ILE A 165 21.87 -1.79 -26.45
CA ILE A 165 22.02 -3.25 -26.35
C ILE A 165 23.39 -3.64 -26.90
N ASN A 166 24.20 -4.29 -26.07
CA ASN A 166 25.38 -5.02 -26.52
C ASN A 166 24.94 -6.42 -26.99
N LEU A 167 25.26 -6.75 -28.23
CA LEU A 167 24.95 -8.05 -28.83
C LEU A 167 26.04 -9.08 -28.45
N ASP A 168 25.61 -10.30 -28.14
CA ASP A 168 26.54 -11.42 -27.85
C ASP A 168 27.00 -12.12 -29.11
N SER A 169 26.26 -11.94 -30.23
CA SER A 169 26.57 -12.46 -31.55
C SER A 169 26.05 -11.49 -32.62
N PHE A 170 26.55 -11.66 -33.84
CA PHE A 170 26.09 -10.83 -34.96
C PHE A 170 24.63 -11.11 -35.26
N VAL A 171 23.83 -10.04 -35.34
CA VAL A 171 22.42 -10.06 -35.74
C VAL A 171 22.32 -9.36 -37.09
N SER A 172 21.67 -9.96 -38.08
CA SER A 172 21.55 -9.37 -39.41
C SER A 172 20.57 -8.17 -39.41
N ASN A 173 20.67 -7.32 -40.44
CA ASN A 173 19.73 -6.21 -40.57
C ASN A 173 18.29 -6.70 -40.77
N SER A 174 18.10 -7.80 -41.50
CA SER A 174 16.79 -8.42 -41.70
C SER A 174 16.20 -8.95 -40.39
N GLU A 175 17.02 -9.45 -39.47
CA GLU A 175 16.60 -9.90 -38.16
C GLU A 175 16.22 -8.71 -37.25
N ILE A 176 16.95 -7.59 -37.33
CA ILE A 176 16.60 -6.36 -36.62
C ILE A 176 15.25 -5.83 -37.12
N GLU A 177 15.05 -5.78 -38.43
CA GLU A 177 13.80 -5.33 -39.05
C GLU A 177 12.60 -6.24 -38.71
N HIS A 178 12.82 -7.56 -38.72
CA HIS A 178 11.81 -8.53 -38.32
C HIS A 178 11.44 -8.35 -36.83
N THR A 179 12.44 -8.21 -35.95
CA THR A 179 12.24 -7.95 -34.52
C THR A 179 11.51 -6.62 -34.28
N HIS A 180 11.88 -5.55 -35.02
CA HIS A 180 11.18 -4.27 -34.95
C HIS A 180 9.69 -4.41 -35.27
N ASN A 181 9.33 -5.09 -36.36
CA ASN A 181 7.95 -5.28 -36.74
C ASN A 181 7.15 -6.07 -35.70
N ARG A 182 7.72 -7.17 -35.20
CA ARG A 182 7.07 -7.99 -34.16
C ARG A 182 6.87 -7.24 -32.85
N LEU A 183 7.88 -6.50 -32.40
CA LEU A 183 7.76 -5.69 -31.19
C LEU A 183 6.76 -4.55 -31.37
N SER A 184 6.73 -3.93 -32.54
CA SER A 184 5.74 -2.89 -32.87
C SER A 184 4.32 -3.42 -32.77
N GLU A 185 4.04 -4.61 -33.33
CA GLU A 185 2.72 -5.25 -33.22
C GLU A 185 2.37 -5.61 -31.77
N ALA A 186 3.36 -6.00 -30.96
CA ALA A 186 3.13 -6.46 -29.60
C ALA A 186 2.91 -5.33 -28.59
N ILE A 187 3.58 -4.16 -28.77
CA ILE A 187 3.65 -3.14 -27.74
C ILE A 187 3.10 -1.76 -28.12
N VAL A 188 2.96 -1.42 -29.40
CA VAL A 188 2.36 -0.14 -29.81
C VAL A 188 0.91 -0.07 -29.35
N GLY A 189 0.52 1.06 -28.78
CA GLY A 189 -0.80 1.26 -28.18
C GLY A 189 -0.96 0.66 -26.76
N VAL A 190 0.04 -0.06 -26.27
CA VAL A 190 0.00 -0.64 -24.92
C VAL A 190 0.57 0.39 -23.91
N PRO A 191 -0.12 0.66 -22.79
CA PRO A 191 0.43 1.49 -21.72
C PRO A 191 1.76 0.92 -21.20
N ALA A 192 2.73 1.79 -20.96
CA ALA A 192 4.11 1.40 -20.57
C ALA A 192 4.17 0.46 -19.34
N ASN A 193 3.28 0.65 -18.37
CA ASN A 193 3.16 -0.20 -17.16
C ASN A 193 2.61 -1.61 -17.44
N ASN A 194 1.91 -1.80 -18.56
CA ASN A 194 1.30 -3.07 -18.96
C ASN A 194 2.20 -3.92 -19.88
N LEU A 195 3.36 -3.40 -20.27
CA LEU A 195 4.27 -4.11 -21.19
C LEU A 195 4.75 -5.45 -20.63
N VAL A 196 5.00 -5.53 -19.33
CA VAL A 196 5.46 -6.77 -18.69
C VAL A 196 4.45 -7.92 -18.87
N ALA A 197 3.15 -7.62 -18.89
CA ALA A 197 2.11 -8.61 -19.15
C ALA A 197 2.18 -9.19 -20.59
N ARG A 198 2.83 -8.48 -21.50
CA ARG A 198 3.04 -8.93 -22.90
C ARG A 198 4.26 -9.84 -23.07
N SER A 199 5.09 -9.99 -22.05
CA SER A 199 6.33 -10.78 -22.12
C SER A 199 6.15 -12.23 -22.56
N ALA A 200 4.99 -12.84 -22.30
CA ALA A 200 4.66 -14.21 -22.71
C ALA A 200 4.55 -14.39 -24.24
N HIS A 201 4.34 -13.31 -24.98
CA HIS A 201 4.18 -13.33 -26.44
C HIS A 201 5.47 -12.98 -27.19
N ILE A 202 6.55 -12.70 -26.47
CA ILE A 202 7.84 -12.30 -27.03
C ILE A 202 8.73 -13.54 -27.20
N GLY A 203 9.34 -13.66 -28.38
CA GLY A 203 10.25 -14.75 -28.72
C GLY A 203 11.54 -14.75 -27.86
N GLU A 204 12.41 -15.71 -28.09
CA GLU A 204 13.72 -15.81 -27.44
C GLU A 204 14.81 -15.06 -28.24
N GLY A 205 16.02 -15.03 -27.73
CA GLY A 205 17.19 -14.45 -28.39
C GLY A 205 17.17 -12.93 -28.45
N PHE A 206 17.44 -12.36 -29.61
CA PHE A 206 17.55 -10.90 -29.80
C PHE A 206 16.21 -10.19 -29.55
N GLU A 207 15.08 -10.80 -29.94
CA GLU A 207 13.75 -10.22 -29.71
C GLU A 207 13.48 -10.03 -28.22
N ARG A 208 13.78 -11.05 -27.40
CA ARG A 208 13.66 -10.96 -25.92
C ARG A 208 14.56 -9.86 -25.37
N LYS A 209 15.80 -9.82 -25.79
CA LYS A 209 16.80 -8.82 -25.35
C LYS A 209 16.37 -7.39 -25.70
N ALA A 210 15.79 -7.20 -26.88
CA ALA A 210 15.27 -5.90 -27.31
C ALA A 210 14.04 -5.49 -26.50
N PHE A 211 13.11 -6.42 -26.26
CA PHE A 211 11.94 -6.17 -25.41
C PHE A 211 12.33 -5.81 -23.98
N ASP A 212 13.19 -6.61 -23.33
CA ASP A 212 13.63 -6.37 -21.97
C ASP A 212 14.38 -5.03 -21.85
N SER A 213 15.15 -4.66 -22.89
CA SER A 213 15.80 -3.35 -22.94
C SER A 213 14.81 -2.19 -23.11
N ALA A 214 13.72 -2.38 -23.89
CA ALA A 214 12.66 -1.38 -23.98
C ALA A 214 11.94 -1.20 -22.63
N VAL A 215 11.63 -2.29 -21.94
CA VAL A 215 11.04 -2.25 -20.59
C VAL A 215 12.00 -1.61 -19.59
N ALA A 216 13.30 -1.90 -19.66
CA ALA A 216 14.30 -1.30 -18.79
C ALA A 216 14.45 0.20 -19.03
N ALA A 217 14.45 0.66 -20.28
CA ALA A 217 14.49 2.08 -20.63
C ALA A 217 13.30 2.86 -20.02
N LEU A 218 12.11 2.29 -20.11
CA LEU A 218 10.90 2.88 -19.52
C LEU A 218 10.98 2.89 -17.99
N ARG A 219 11.44 1.80 -17.37
CA ARG A 219 11.59 1.71 -15.90
C ARG A 219 12.64 2.64 -15.33
N GLN A 220 13.78 2.85 -16.01
CA GLN A 220 14.83 3.77 -15.55
C GLN A 220 14.32 5.21 -15.43
N HIS A 221 13.39 5.61 -16.30
CA HIS A 221 12.75 6.91 -16.22
C HIS A 221 11.58 6.94 -15.22
N ASP A 222 10.92 5.81 -15.02
CA ASP A 222 9.89 5.67 -13.99
C ASP A 222 10.45 5.83 -12.58
N THR A 223 11.70 5.41 -12.34
CA THR A 223 12.41 5.65 -11.07
C THR A 223 12.83 7.11 -10.87
N SER A 224 12.99 7.93 -11.91
CA SER A 224 13.23 9.37 -11.78
C SER A 224 11.95 10.17 -11.51
N SER A 225 10.79 9.57 -11.74
CA SER A 225 9.46 10.11 -11.49
C SER A 225 8.85 9.43 -10.25
N ARG A 226 9.57 9.50 -9.12
CA ARG A 226 9.11 8.96 -7.82
C ARG A 226 7.81 9.63 -7.42
N TYR A 227 6.90 8.86 -6.82
CA TYR A 227 5.73 9.43 -6.18
C TYR A 227 6.17 10.50 -5.20
N GLU A 228 5.85 11.76 -5.50
CA GLU A 228 6.06 12.84 -4.54
C GLU A 228 5.09 12.60 -3.39
N LYS A 229 5.64 12.18 -2.25
CA LYS A 229 4.84 11.85 -1.06
C LYS A 229 4.75 13.06 -0.13
N ARG A 230 3.57 13.26 0.41
CA ARG A 230 3.29 14.18 1.50
C ARG A 230 3.06 13.37 2.76
N ILE A 231 3.74 13.72 3.82
CA ILE A 231 3.70 13.00 5.09
C ILE A 231 3.34 13.99 6.19
N SER A 232 2.33 13.63 6.98
CA SER A 232 1.85 14.40 8.12
C SER A 232 1.82 13.55 9.37
N GLY A 233 1.83 14.17 10.55
CA GLY A 233 1.70 13.46 11.83
C GLY A 233 2.93 12.70 12.29
N ILE A 234 4.12 13.00 11.79
CA ILE A 234 5.38 12.36 12.22
C ILE A 234 5.54 12.48 13.74
N GLY A 235 5.36 13.69 14.31
CA GLY A 235 5.46 13.90 15.74
C GLY A 235 4.43 13.10 16.56
N LYS A 236 3.24 12.84 16.01
CA LYS A 236 2.20 12.03 16.65
C LYS A 236 2.59 10.56 16.68
N LEU A 237 3.18 10.04 15.60
CA LEU A 237 3.70 8.67 15.59
C LEU A 237 4.78 8.48 16.65
N PHE A 238 5.72 9.41 16.76
CA PHE A 238 6.81 9.35 17.77
C PHE A 238 6.33 9.52 19.23
N GLN A 239 5.11 10.01 19.44
CA GLN A 239 4.48 10.08 20.76
C GLN A 239 3.74 8.80 21.15
N GLN A 240 3.63 7.81 20.26
CA GLN A 240 3.00 6.53 20.58
C GLN A 240 3.80 5.79 21.67
N PRO A 241 3.13 5.15 22.64
CA PRO A 241 3.79 4.49 23.76
C PRO A 241 4.86 3.47 23.34
N GLU A 242 4.63 2.76 22.23
CA GLU A 242 5.54 1.75 21.73
C GLU A 242 6.86 2.34 21.23
N LEU A 243 6.82 3.49 20.55
CA LEU A 243 8.02 4.17 20.08
C LEU A 243 8.78 4.86 21.20
N LEU A 244 8.07 5.32 22.22
CA LEU A 244 8.70 5.87 23.43
C LEU A 244 9.39 4.78 24.27
N ALA A 245 8.82 3.56 24.27
CA ALA A 245 9.39 2.43 25.00
C ALA A 245 10.56 1.77 24.26
N ASP A 246 10.54 1.75 22.93
CA ASP A 246 11.58 1.13 22.10
C ASP A 246 12.00 2.06 20.95
N PRO A 247 13.10 2.83 21.13
CA PRO A 247 13.62 3.72 20.10
C PRO A 247 14.02 3.00 18.78
N ALA A 248 14.27 1.68 18.80
CA ALA A 248 14.58 0.93 17.59
C ALA A 248 13.40 0.91 16.59
N MET A 249 12.17 1.02 17.10
CA MET A 249 10.98 1.17 16.25
C MET A 249 11.01 2.42 15.36
N SER A 250 11.78 3.45 15.74
CA SER A 250 11.93 4.67 14.94
C SER A 250 12.46 4.40 13.52
N GLN A 251 13.19 3.30 13.33
CA GLN A 251 13.71 2.90 12.01
C GLN A 251 12.59 2.65 10.98
N GLY A 252 11.46 2.08 11.41
CA GLY A 252 10.30 1.86 10.53
C GLY A 252 9.66 3.17 10.06
N ALA A 253 9.53 4.15 10.96
CA ALA A 253 9.05 5.48 10.61
C ALA A 253 10.02 6.17 9.64
N THR A 254 11.31 6.12 9.92
CA THR A 254 12.37 6.69 9.07
C THR A 254 12.35 6.05 7.68
N TRP A 255 12.17 4.72 7.59
CA TRP A 255 12.07 4.03 6.32
C TRP A 255 10.92 4.59 5.45
N LEU A 256 9.71 4.73 5.99
CA LEU A 256 8.59 5.30 5.22
C LEU A 256 8.83 6.77 4.83
N ILE A 257 9.49 7.53 5.68
CA ILE A 257 9.75 8.96 5.46
C ILE A 257 10.84 9.16 4.40
N GLU A 258 11.97 8.49 4.53
CA GLU A 258 13.19 8.73 3.76
C GLU A 258 13.30 7.87 2.51
N ASP A 259 12.80 6.61 2.56
CA ASP A 259 12.92 5.72 1.41
C ASP A 259 11.97 6.15 0.30
N SER A 260 12.57 6.48 -0.82
CA SER A 260 11.84 6.91 -2.01
C SER A 260 11.05 5.78 -2.69
N GLN A 261 11.38 4.51 -2.41
CA GLN A 261 10.70 3.34 -2.95
C GLN A 261 9.60 2.81 -2.02
N ALA A 262 9.47 3.39 -0.81
CA ALA A 262 8.49 2.93 0.18
C ALA A 262 7.06 2.84 -0.39
N THR A 263 6.64 3.85 -1.17
CA THR A 263 5.33 3.85 -1.81
C THR A 263 5.19 2.81 -2.93
N ASP A 264 6.27 2.53 -3.67
CA ASP A 264 6.27 1.50 -4.72
C ASP A 264 6.18 0.10 -4.11
N VAL A 265 6.87 -0.12 -2.98
CA VAL A 265 6.78 -1.37 -2.20
C VAL A 265 5.35 -1.58 -1.70
N LEU A 266 4.73 -0.56 -1.11
CA LEU A 266 3.34 -0.62 -0.67
C LEU A 266 2.39 -0.84 -1.86
N ALA A 267 2.61 -0.16 -2.99
CA ALA A 267 1.83 -0.36 -4.19
C ALA A 267 1.91 -1.79 -4.75
N SER A 268 3.06 -2.47 -4.57
CA SER A 268 3.24 -3.86 -5.02
C SER A 268 2.48 -4.89 -4.19
N VAL A 269 2.14 -4.55 -2.95
CA VAL A 269 1.48 -5.44 -1.97
C VAL A 269 -0.04 -5.17 -1.90
N GLY A 270 -0.47 -3.96 -2.30
CA GLY A 270 -1.87 -3.54 -2.18
C GLY A 270 -2.80 -4.24 -3.17
N ASP A 271 -4.04 -4.44 -2.73
CA ASP A 271 -5.14 -4.94 -3.54
C ASP A 271 -5.50 -3.99 -4.71
N PRO A 272 -6.27 -4.48 -5.70
CA PRO A 272 -6.82 -3.64 -6.76
C PRO A 272 -7.62 -2.45 -6.22
N ARG A 273 -7.85 -1.48 -7.06
CA ARG A 273 -8.53 -0.21 -6.73
C ARG A 273 -9.86 -0.38 -6.03
N GLY A 274 -10.16 0.61 -5.18
CA GLY A 274 -11.39 0.65 -4.39
C GLY A 274 -11.38 -0.25 -3.16
N VAL A 275 -10.32 -1.08 -3.00
CA VAL A 275 -10.13 -1.92 -1.83
C VAL A 275 -9.05 -1.30 -0.94
N THR A 276 -9.41 -1.04 0.32
CA THR A 276 -8.45 -0.60 1.32
C THR A 276 -7.61 -1.79 1.77
N SER A 277 -6.31 -1.70 1.54
CA SER A 277 -5.34 -2.71 1.93
C SER A 277 -4.86 -2.48 3.36
N VAL A 278 -4.63 -3.57 4.08
CA VAL A 278 -4.10 -3.55 5.45
C VAL A 278 -2.93 -4.52 5.51
N VAL A 279 -1.77 -4.04 5.93
CA VAL A 279 -0.56 -4.86 6.14
C VAL A 279 -0.18 -4.76 7.61
N ILE A 280 0.01 -5.88 8.30
CA ILE A 280 0.17 -5.95 9.76
C ILE A 280 1.45 -6.69 10.11
N GLY A 281 2.34 -6.05 10.86
CA GLY A 281 3.48 -6.70 11.51
C GLY A 281 4.30 -7.58 10.55
N ASP A 282 4.37 -8.86 10.83
CA ASP A 282 5.15 -9.85 10.07
C ASP A 282 4.72 -10.04 8.59
N GLU A 283 3.61 -9.44 8.16
CA GLU A 283 3.21 -9.43 6.75
C GLU A 283 4.07 -8.48 5.90
N HIS A 284 4.75 -7.54 6.54
CA HIS A 284 5.71 -6.69 5.86
C HIS A 284 6.97 -7.48 5.45
N LYS A 285 7.42 -7.24 4.23
CA LYS A 285 8.69 -7.80 3.74
C LYS A 285 9.90 -7.11 4.37
N GLU A 286 9.75 -5.84 4.71
CA GLU A 286 10.77 -4.99 5.29
C GLU A 286 10.82 -5.19 6.80
N ASP A 287 11.96 -5.62 7.34
CA ASP A 287 12.12 -5.87 8.77
C ASP A 287 11.84 -4.64 9.64
N ALA A 288 12.15 -3.45 9.12
CA ALA A 288 11.89 -2.18 9.82
C ALA A 288 10.39 -1.92 10.07
N LEU A 289 9.50 -2.54 9.30
CA LEU A 289 8.05 -2.36 9.40
C LEU A 289 7.33 -3.43 10.24
N LYS A 290 8.02 -4.46 10.72
CA LYS A 290 7.39 -5.59 11.44
C LYS A 290 6.69 -5.21 12.74
N ASN A 291 6.96 -4.03 13.30
CA ASN A 291 6.26 -3.53 14.48
C ASN A 291 5.10 -2.58 14.14
N PHE A 292 4.83 -2.37 12.85
CA PHE A 292 3.83 -1.42 12.38
C PHE A 292 2.72 -2.09 11.61
N SER A 293 1.60 -1.38 11.53
CA SER A 293 0.54 -1.63 10.57
C SER A 293 0.39 -0.45 9.64
N ILE A 294 0.13 -0.73 8.38
CA ILE A 294 -0.16 0.27 7.37
C ILE A 294 -1.54 -0.04 6.77
N VAL A 295 -2.41 0.95 6.80
CA VAL A 295 -3.72 0.93 6.13
C VAL A 295 -3.66 1.93 5.00
N PHE A 296 -3.88 1.49 3.77
CA PHE A 296 -3.78 2.37 2.61
C PHE A 296 -4.77 2.00 1.51
N SER A 297 -5.05 2.95 0.64
CA SER A 297 -5.90 2.79 -0.53
C SER A 297 -5.29 3.52 -1.71
N ARG A 298 -5.51 3.00 -2.92
CA ARG A 298 -5.20 3.71 -4.15
C ARG A 298 -6.37 4.61 -4.50
N TYR A 299 -6.08 5.73 -5.14
CA TYR A 299 -7.06 6.65 -5.67
C TYR A 299 -6.70 7.09 -7.10
N GLY A 300 -7.69 7.60 -7.82
CA GLY A 300 -7.56 7.96 -9.23
C GLY A 300 -7.78 6.77 -10.17
N THR A 301 -7.43 6.89 -11.43
CA THR A 301 -7.62 5.85 -12.44
C THR A 301 -6.32 5.54 -13.18
N SER A 302 -6.11 4.27 -13.57
CA SER A 302 -4.93 3.85 -14.35
C SER A 302 -4.90 4.46 -15.74
N THR A 303 -5.99 5.04 -16.20
CA THR A 303 -6.11 5.67 -17.50
C THR A 303 -5.88 7.18 -17.45
N SER A 304 -5.99 7.82 -16.28
CA SER A 304 -5.77 9.24 -16.14
C SER A 304 -4.60 9.56 -15.18
N ALA A 305 -4.82 9.44 -13.90
CA ALA A 305 -3.78 9.62 -12.89
C ALA A 305 -4.09 8.75 -11.66
N GLU A 306 -3.05 8.25 -10.98
CA GLU A 306 -3.16 7.36 -9.84
C GLU A 306 -2.27 7.82 -8.69
N GLY A 307 -2.80 7.78 -7.48
CA GLY A 307 -2.07 8.05 -6.25
C GLY A 307 -2.41 7.04 -5.16
N MET A 308 -1.80 7.23 -3.99
CA MET A 308 -2.00 6.41 -2.80
C MET A 308 -2.17 7.30 -1.58
N ILE A 309 -3.04 6.87 -0.67
CA ILE A 309 -3.24 7.50 0.63
C ILE A 309 -3.29 6.45 1.71
N GLY A 310 -2.71 6.73 2.87
CA GLY A 310 -2.72 5.77 3.96
C GLY A 310 -2.27 6.34 5.29
N VAL A 311 -2.34 5.49 6.31
CA VAL A 311 -1.85 5.75 7.66
C VAL A 311 -0.92 4.66 8.12
N MET A 312 0.05 5.00 8.95
CA MET A 312 0.99 4.08 9.59
C MET A 312 0.99 4.31 11.10
N ALA A 313 0.85 3.24 11.85
CA ALA A 313 0.90 3.24 13.32
C ALA A 313 1.55 1.93 13.81
N PRO A 314 1.94 1.81 15.09
CA PRO A 314 2.20 0.51 15.70
C PRO A 314 1.07 -0.49 15.41
N THR A 315 1.36 -1.81 15.49
CA THR A 315 0.34 -2.86 15.22
C THR A 315 -0.94 -2.70 16.05
N ARG A 316 -0.89 -1.96 17.14
CA ARG A 316 -2.03 -1.55 17.98
C ARG A 316 -2.85 -0.41 17.35
N MET A 317 -3.07 -0.44 16.06
CA MET A 317 -3.87 0.55 15.33
C MET A 317 -5.38 0.39 15.59
N GLU A 318 -6.11 1.50 15.58
CA GLU A 318 -7.58 1.49 15.63
C GLU A 318 -8.18 1.18 14.24
N TYR A 319 -8.11 -0.07 13.83
CA TYR A 319 -8.52 -0.53 12.48
C TYR A 319 -9.97 -0.21 12.13
N GLN A 320 -10.88 -0.22 13.13
CA GLN A 320 -12.29 0.07 12.91
C GLN A 320 -12.54 1.51 12.42
N THR A 321 -11.65 2.43 12.77
CA THR A 321 -11.68 3.83 12.32
C THR A 321 -10.75 4.03 11.12
N ALA A 322 -9.55 3.43 11.13
CA ALA A 322 -8.55 3.62 10.10
C ALA A 322 -9.02 3.17 8.71
N ILE A 323 -9.59 1.95 8.62
CA ILE A 323 -10.03 1.39 7.34
C ILE A 323 -11.12 2.25 6.68
N PRO A 324 -12.24 2.59 7.34
CA PRO A 324 -13.25 3.45 6.72
C PRO A 324 -12.77 4.89 6.49
N ALA A 325 -11.86 5.43 7.32
CA ALA A 325 -11.32 6.77 7.15
C ALA A 325 -10.44 6.87 5.89
N VAL A 326 -9.50 5.93 5.72
CA VAL A 326 -8.63 5.86 4.53
C VAL A 326 -9.48 5.66 3.26
N ARG A 327 -10.47 4.76 3.29
CA ARG A 327 -11.37 4.54 2.17
C ARG A 327 -12.19 5.79 1.83
N TYR A 328 -12.72 6.47 2.83
CA TYR A 328 -13.51 7.68 2.64
C TYR A 328 -12.67 8.79 2.00
N MET A 329 -11.46 8.98 2.50
CA MET A 329 -10.53 9.96 1.95
C MET A 329 -10.09 9.60 0.52
N ALA A 330 -9.80 8.32 0.25
CA ALA A 330 -9.47 7.87 -1.10
C ALA A 330 -10.60 8.18 -2.10
N ASN A 331 -11.87 7.99 -1.71
CA ASN A 331 -13.02 8.33 -2.55
C ASN A 331 -13.12 9.86 -2.84
N HIS A 332 -12.77 10.71 -1.87
CA HIS A 332 -12.68 12.16 -2.12
C HIS A 332 -11.57 12.49 -3.13
N LEU A 333 -10.39 11.90 -2.95
CA LEU A 333 -9.28 12.08 -3.87
C LEU A 333 -9.57 11.53 -5.27
N ASP A 334 -10.35 10.44 -5.39
CA ASP A 334 -10.85 9.93 -6.66
C ASP A 334 -11.66 10.99 -7.42
N GLN A 335 -12.62 11.61 -6.73
CA GLN A 335 -13.47 12.64 -7.33
C GLN A 335 -12.65 13.85 -7.80
N MET A 336 -11.69 14.30 -6.99
CA MET A 336 -10.81 15.41 -7.34
C MET A 336 -9.91 15.03 -8.52
N THR A 337 -9.32 13.86 -8.52
CA THR A 337 -8.48 13.37 -9.62
C THR A 337 -9.27 13.30 -10.95
N MET A 338 -10.53 12.85 -10.90
CA MET A 338 -11.41 12.87 -12.08
C MET A 338 -11.70 14.29 -12.59
N MET A 339 -11.85 15.26 -11.71
CA MET A 339 -12.08 16.65 -12.10
C MET A 339 -10.85 17.28 -12.76
N PHE A 340 -9.64 16.94 -12.32
CA PHE A 340 -8.40 17.56 -12.80
C PHE A 340 -7.76 16.83 -14.00
N TYR A 341 -7.88 15.49 -14.04
CA TYR A 341 -7.22 14.64 -15.04
C TYR A 341 -8.19 13.85 -15.92
N GLY A 342 -9.50 13.97 -15.71
CA GLY A 342 -10.55 13.19 -16.38
C GLY A 342 -11.08 13.83 -17.66
N SER A 343 -10.26 14.54 -18.42
CA SER A 343 -10.63 15.12 -19.73
C SER A 343 -10.21 14.24 -20.89
#